data_3034a509fe7ab0d537010268b2cd4de9
#
_entry.id   3034a509fe7ab0d537010268b2cd4de9
#
_cell.length_a   1.000
_cell.length_b   1.000
_cell.length_c   1.000
_cell.angle_alpha   90.00
_cell.angle_beta   90.00
_cell.angle_gamma   90.00
#
_symmetry.space_group_name_H-M   'P 1'
#
loop_
_entity.id
_entity.type
_entity.pdbx_description
1 polymer ?
#
loop_
_entity_poly.entity_id
_entity_poly.type
_entity_poly.pdbx_seq_one_letter_code
_entity_poly.pdbx_strand_id
1 'polypeptide(L)'
;MKKNNKDSRREFLKKGVLASSIMIVPRHVLGGPGYISPSDQLNLAAIGSGGKGASDISNASVQGRERVVALCDVDFSGSASRTAKKFPTAKQYADYRVMLDKEKDIDAVTISTPDHVHGPAAAFAMQRGKHVYVQKPMTHNIREARLLTEMAREQKVVTQMGNQGGSNPLL
;
A
#
# COMPACT_ATOMS: atom_id res chain seq x y z
N MET A 1 18.78 -56.22 26.05
CA MET A 1 19.38 -55.97 24.74
C MET A 1 18.47 -55.01 23.94
N LYS A 2 18.90 -53.73 23.79
CA LYS A 2 18.13 -52.77 22.95
C LYS A 2 18.62 -52.92 21.51
N LYS A 3 17.73 -53.34 20.58
CA LYS A 3 18.00 -53.31 19.13
C LYS A 3 18.12 -51.90 18.66
N ASN A 4 19.28 -51.46 18.27
CA ASN A 4 19.53 -50.21 17.55
C ASN A 4 19.00 -50.40 16.11
N ASN A 5 17.81 -49.88 15.85
CA ASN A 5 17.23 -49.83 14.50
C ASN A 5 17.90 -48.67 13.78
N LYS A 6 18.98 -48.96 13.04
CA LYS A 6 19.60 -47.98 12.14
C LYS A 6 18.75 -47.99 10.86
N ASP A 7 17.95 -46.97 10.68
CA ASP A 7 17.24 -46.75 9.43
C ASP A 7 18.24 -46.83 8.24
N SER A 8 17.99 -47.69 7.29
CA SER A 8 18.87 -47.81 6.13
C SER A 8 18.78 -46.55 5.28
N ARG A 9 19.84 -46.21 4.52
CA ARG A 9 19.85 -45.09 3.57
C ARG A 9 18.63 -45.12 2.63
N ARG A 10 18.19 -46.32 2.27
CA ARG A 10 17.03 -46.55 1.39
C ARG A 10 15.70 -46.21 2.07
N GLU A 11 15.54 -46.48 3.37
CA GLU A 11 14.36 -46.10 4.16
C GLU A 11 14.33 -44.59 4.44
N PHE A 12 15.49 -43.99 4.69
CA PHE A 12 15.61 -42.54 4.81
C PHE A 12 15.18 -41.83 3.52
N LEU A 13 15.67 -42.30 2.34
CA LEU A 13 15.28 -41.74 1.06
C LEU A 13 13.79 -41.96 0.75
N LYS A 14 13.23 -43.16 1.06
CA LYS A 14 11.78 -43.38 0.93
C LYS A 14 10.94 -42.47 1.81
N LYS A 15 11.35 -42.26 3.07
CA LYS A 15 10.69 -41.32 3.99
C LYS A 15 10.86 -39.89 3.51
N GLY A 16 11.99 -39.50 2.93
CA GLY A 16 12.25 -38.19 2.35
C GLY A 16 11.41 -37.90 1.12
N VAL A 17 11.19 -38.86 0.25
CA VAL A 17 10.31 -38.74 -0.94
C VAL A 17 8.83 -38.65 -0.54
N LEU A 18 8.42 -39.36 0.52
CA LEU A 18 7.05 -39.24 1.08
C LEU A 18 6.82 -37.93 1.85
N ALA A 19 7.88 -37.31 2.39
CA ALA A 19 7.83 -36.03 3.07
C ALA A 19 7.94 -34.83 2.10
N SER A 20 8.39 -35.01 0.87
CA SER A 20 8.25 -34.04 -0.21
C SER A 20 6.80 -34.08 -0.68
N SER A 21 5.87 -33.65 0.17
CA SER A 21 4.53 -33.24 -0.27
C SER A 21 4.75 -32.25 -1.41
N ILE A 22 4.33 -32.61 -2.61
CA ILE A 22 4.27 -31.67 -3.74
C ILE A 22 3.38 -30.55 -3.27
N MET A 23 4.00 -29.44 -2.86
CA MET A 23 3.28 -28.23 -2.49
C MET A 23 2.72 -27.67 -3.78
N ILE A 24 1.48 -28.03 -4.10
CA ILE A 24 0.77 -27.45 -5.24
C ILE A 24 0.45 -26.02 -4.85
N VAL A 25 1.33 -25.10 -5.24
CA VAL A 25 1.07 -23.66 -5.08
C VAL A 25 0.06 -23.27 -6.17
N PRO A 26 -1.13 -22.79 -5.80
CA PRO A 26 -2.13 -22.39 -6.78
C PRO A 26 -1.57 -21.29 -7.70
N ARG A 27 -1.97 -21.31 -8.98
CA ARG A 27 -1.45 -20.40 -10.01
C ARG A 27 -1.64 -18.92 -9.67
N HIS A 28 -2.72 -18.58 -8.96
CA HIS A 28 -2.98 -17.20 -8.50
C HIS A 28 -1.97 -16.71 -7.44
N VAL A 29 -1.21 -17.59 -6.80
CA VAL A 29 -0.14 -17.24 -5.85
C VAL A 29 1.19 -17.05 -6.59
N LEU A 30 1.42 -17.80 -7.67
CA LEU A 30 2.67 -17.74 -8.42
C LEU A 30 2.74 -16.60 -9.43
N GLY A 31 1.60 -15.99 -9.77
CA GLY A 31 1.52 -15.02 -10.86
C GLY A 31 1.71 -15.64 -12.23
N GLY A 32 1.79 -14.80 -13.27
CA GLY A 32 1.99 -15.23 -14.66
C GLY A 32 0.89 -14.71 -15.59
N PRO A 33 0.81 -15.16 -16.87
CA PRO A 33 -0.17 -14.63 -17.81
C PRO A 33 -1.61 -14.69 -17.28
N GLY A 34 -2.21 -13.51 -17.07
CA GLY A 34 -3.57 -13.36 -16.54
C GLY A 34 -3.70 -13.41 -15.02
N TYR A 35 -2.61 -13.55 -14.27
CA TYR A 35 -2.62 -13.53 -12.79
C TYR A 35 -1.48 -12.69 -12.24
N ILE A 36 -1.81 -11.77 -11.34
CA ILE A 36 -0.84 -10.99 -10.57
C ILE A 36 -0.68 -11.68 -9.23
N SER A 37 0.56 -12.04 -8.85
CA SER A 37 0.78 -12.62 -7.53
C SER A 37 0.48 -11.60 -6.43
N PRO A 38 0.01 -12.03 -5.25
CA PRO A 38 -0.23 -11.10 -4.13
C PRO A 38 1.01 -10.28 -3.74
N SER A 39 2.21 -10.85 -3.92
CA SER A 39 3.49 -10.18 -3.66
C SER A 39 3.83 -9.08 -4.68
N ASP A 40 3.21 -9.09 -5.85
CA ASP A 40 3.43 -8.11 -6.92
C ASP A 40 2.37 -6.99 -6.91
N GLN A 41 1.40 -7.07 -5.99
CA GLN A 41 0.38 -6.04 -5.79
C GLN A 41 0.84 -5.00 -4.79
N LEU A 42 0.70 -3.72 -5.12
CA LEU A 42 0.93 -2.62 -4.20
C LEU A 42 -0.29 -2.42 -3.29
N ASN A 43 -0.05 -2.33 -2.00
CA ASN A 43 -1.07 -1.99 -1.01
C ASN A 43 -1.15 -0.47 -0.88
N LEU A 44 -2.27 0.09 -1.30
CA LEU A 44 -2.52 1.53 -1.26
C LEU A 44 -3.43 1.89 -0.09
N ALA A 45 -3.20 3.08 0.46
CA ALA A 45 -4.14 3.72 1.38
C ALA A 45 -4.42 5.17 0.97
N ALA A 46 -5.59 5.68 1.38
CA ALA A 46 -5.95 7.08 1.17
C ALA A 46 -6.01 7.84 2.50
N ILE A 47 -5.41 9.02 2.54
CA ILE A 47 -5.54 10.02 3.61
C ILE A 47 -6.34 11.19 3.04
N GLY A 48 -7.59 11.35 3.49
CA GLY A 48 -8.61 12.13 2.82
C GLY A 48 -9.21 11.35 1.66
N SER A 49 -10.22 10.54 1.95
CA SER A 49 -10.83 9.60 0.98
C SER A 49 -12.13 10.13 0.36
N GLY A 50 -12.59 11.31 0.79
CA GLY A 50 -13.74 12.01 0.22
C GLY A 50 -13.35 12.94 -0.92
N GLY A 51 -14.33 13.54 -1.59
CA GLY A 51 -14.13 14.60 -2.58
C GLY A 51 -13.08 14.24 -3.66
N LYS A 52 -12.02 15.05 -3.72
CA LYS A 52 -10.88 14.83 -4.65
C LYS A 52 -10.16 13.51 -4.36
N GLY A 53 -10.00 13.15 -3.08
CA GLY A 53 -9.33 11.91 -2.68
C GLY A 53 -10.05 10.66 -3.18
N ALA A 54 -11.37 10.70 -3.34
CA ALA A 54 -12.14 9.60 -3.93
C ALA A 54 -11.71 9.32 -5.37
N SER A 55 -11.46 10.37 -6.16
CA SER A 55 -10.96 10.21 -7.53
C SER A 55 -9.50 9.79 -7.57
N ASP A 56 -8.67 10.34 -6.70
CA ASP A 56 -7.24 10.05 -6.67
C ASP A 56 -6.96 8.58 -6.34
N ILE A 57 -7.55 8.05 -5.25
CA ILE A 57 -7.38 6.65 -4.88
C ILE A 57 -8.01 5.70 -5.91
N SER A 58 -9.13 6.11 -6.51
CA SER A 58 -9.78 5.33 -7.56
C SER A 58 -8.92 5.24 -8.82
N ASN A 59 -8.30 6.34 -9.23
CA ASN A 59 -7.42 6.38 -10.40
C ASN A 59 -6.10 5.66 -10.15
N ALA A 60 -5.58 5.72 -8.92
CA ALA A 60 -4.39 5.00 -8.53
C ALA A 60 -4.56 3.47 -8.49
N SER A 61 -5.81 2.97 -8.46
CA SER A 61 -6.12 1.54 -8.33
C SER A 61 -6.78 0.92 -9.57
N VAL A 62 -6.68 1.56 -10.75
CA VAL A 62 -7.41 1.13 -11.96
C VAL A 62 -6.81 -0.11 -12.63
N GLN A 63 -5.51 -0.33 -12.52
CA GLN A 63 -4.83 -1.37 -13.31
C GLN A 63 -4.88 -2.79 -12.70
N GLY A 64 -5.50 -2.94 -11.52
CA GLY A 64 -5.62 -4.24 -10.84
C GLY A 64 -4.31 -4.78 -10.23
N ARG A 65 -3.22 -4.00 -10.33
CA ARG A 65 -1.94 -4.27 -9.65
C ARG A 65 -1.89 -3.66 -8.26
N GLU A 66 -2.86 -2.85 -7.93
CA GLU A 66 -2.97 -2.11 -6.68
C GLU A 66 -4.19 -2.59 -5.90
N ARG A 67 -4.03 -2.73 -4.61
CA ARG A 67 -5.09 -3.07 -3.67
C ARG A 67 -5.26 -1.96 -2.67
N VAL A 68 -6.45 -1.38 -2.58
CA VAL A 68 -6.77 -0.40 -1.54
C VAL A 68 -7.07 -1.15 -0.23
N VAL A 69 -6.16 -1.03 0.74
CA VAL A 69 -6.21 -1.77 2.01
C VAL A 69 -6.74 -0.94 3.17
N ALA A 70 -6.60 0.39 3.09
CA ALA A 70 -7.07 1.29 4.14
C ALA A 70 -7.54 2.64 3.58
N LEU A 71 -8.52 3.22 4.24
CA LEU A 71 -9.05 4.55 3.98
C LEU A 71 -9.02 5.35 5.29
N CYS A 72 -8.58 6.58 5.23
CA CYS A 72 -8.62 7.51 6.36
C CYS A 72 -9.40 8.76 5.97
N ASP A 73 -10.45 9.05 6.72
CA ASP A 73 -11.25 10.27 6.58
C ASP A 73 -11.96 10.57 7.90
N VAL A 74 -12.29 11.82 8.14
CA VAL A 74 -13.04 12.24 9.33
C VAL A 74 -14.56 12.13 9.14
N ASP A 75 -15.01 11.94 7.88
CA ASP A 75 -16.44 11.94 7.53
C ASP A 75 -16.80 10.78 6.59
N PHE A 76 -16.86 9.58 7.12
CA PHE A 76 -17.33 8.39 6.41
C PHE A 76 -18.85 8.32 6.22
N SER A 77 -19.61 9.14 6.96
CA SER A 77 -21.06 9.26 6.77
C SER A 77 -21.43 10.18 5.60
N GLY A 78 -20.57 11.13 5.27
CA GLY A 78 -20.75 12.13 4.22
C GLY A 78 -19.84 11.90 3.03
N SER A 79 -18.80 12.75 2.90
CA SER A 79 -17.97 12.86 1.68
C SER A 79 -17.23 11.57 1.31
N ALA A 80 -16.75 10.82 2.29
CA ALA A 80 -16.00 9.57 2.08
C ALA A 80 -16.90 8.32 1.94
N SER A 81 -18.21 8.43 2.15
CA SER A 81 -19.16 7.31 2.12
C SER A 81 -19.11 6.50 0.83
N ARG A 82 -19.04 7.19 -0.33
CA ARG A 82 -18.99 6.52 -1.65
C ARG A 82 -17.70 5.74 -1.83
N THR A 83 -16.57 6.28 -1.37
CA THR A 83 -15.26 5.62 -1.46
C THR A 83 -15.23 4.38 -0.57
N ALA A 84 -15.76 4.46 0.63
CA ALA A 84 -15.89 3.32 1.54
C ALA A 84 -16.75 2.19 0.93
N LYS A 85 -17.84 2.52 0.25
CA LYS A 85 -18.67 1.54 -0.46
C LYS A 85 -17.95 0.95 -1.68
N LYS A 86 -17.11 1.72 -2.37
CA LYS A 86 -16.33 1.26 -3.52
C LYS A 86 -15.23 0.27 -3.12
N PHE A 87 -14.64 0.46 -1.95
CA PHE A 87 -13.58 -0.38 -1.39
C PHE A 87 -14.01 -1.04 -0.08
N PRO A 88 -14.98 -1.98 -0.11
CA PRO A 88 -15.61 -2.51 1.10
C PRO A 88 -14.67 -3.35 1.97
N THR A 89 -13.54 -3.82 1.42
CA THR A 89 -12.52 -4.58 2.14
C THR A 89 -11.47 -3.70 2.80
N ALA A 90 -11.43 -2.40 2.46
CA ALA A 90 -10.49 -1.45 3.03
C ALA A 90 -10.89 -1.09 4.47
N LYS A 91 -9.93 -1.14 5.38
CA LYS A 91 -10.14 -0.73 6.77
C LYS A 91 -10.31 0.79 6.87
N GLN A 92 -11.20 1.24 7.74
CA GLN A 92 -11.52 2.67 7.90
C GLN A 92 -10.90 3.23 9.17
N TYR A 93 -10.32 4.43 9.05
CA TYR A 93 -9.64 5.13 10.14
C TYR A 93 -10.02 6.61 10.14
N ALA A 94 -10.26 7.18 11.32
CA ALA A 94 -10.47 8.62 11.47
C ALA A 94 -9.16 9.41 11.59
N ASP A 95 -8.05 8.74 11.95
CA ASP A 95 -6.73 9.33 12.12
C ASP A 95 -5.68 8.55 11.31
N TYR A 96 -5.02 9.23 10.37
CA TYR A 96 -4.00 8.65 9.51
C TYR A 96 -2.77 8.14 10.28
N ARG A 97 -2.47 8.71 11.44
CA ARG A 97 -1.36 8.28 12.29
C ARG A 97 -1.64 6.89 12.84
N VAL A 98 -2.86 6.69 13.33
CA VAL A 98 -3.32 5.37 13.81
C VAL A 98 -3.35 4.36 12.67
N MET A 99 -3.82 4.76 11.48
CA MET A 99 -3.83 3.92 10.29
C MET A 99 -2.41 3.44 9.96
N LEU A 100 -1.45 4.35 9.80
CA LEU A 100 -0.08 4.04 9.41
C LEU A 100 0.70 3.29 10.51
N ASP A 101 0.30 3.42 11.77
CA ASP A 101 0.88 2.65 12.86
C ASP A 101 0.34 1.22 12.94
N LYS A 102 -0.89 0.98 12.50
CA LYS A 102 -1.52 -0.35 12.52
C LYS A 102 -1.30 -1.13 11.23
N GLU A 103 -1.41 -0.50 10.07
CA GLU A 103 -1.32 -1.15 8.76
C GLU A 103 0.11 -1.05 8.22
N LYS A 104 0.98 -1.97 8.64
CA LYS A 104 2.40 -1.97 8.27
C LYS A 104 2.64 -2.40 6.82
N ASP A 105 1.70 -3.08 6.22
CA ASP A 105 1.71 -3.61 4.85
C ASP A 105 1.33 -2.59 3.78
N ILE A 106 0.99 -1.36 4.14
CA ILE A 106 0.80 -0.26 3.18
C ILE A 106 2.13 0.04 2.49
N ASP A 107 2.14 0.10 1.16
CA ASP A 107 3.30 0.48 0.35
C ASP A 107 3.29 1.97 0.01
N ALA A 108 2.13 2.49 -0.37
CA ALA A 108 1.98 3.88 -0.77
C ALA A 108 0.67 4.51 -0.28
N VAL A 109 0.67 5.83 -0.14
CA VAL A 109 -0.51 6.59 0.27
C VAL A 109 -0.82 7.71 -0.72
N THR A 110 -2.12 7.94 -0.97
CA THR A 110 -2.62 9.18 -1.57
C THR A 110 -3.03 10.12 -0.44
N ILE A 111 -2.63 11.40 -0.54
CA ILE A 111 -2.94 12.43 0.46
C ILE A 111 -3.72 13.54 -0.24
N SER A 112 -5.01 13.63 0.07
CA SER A 112 -5.97 14.55 -0.56
C SER A 112 -6.86 15.20 0.49
N THR A 113 -6.22 15.65 1.57
CA THR A 113 -6.80 16.37 2.70
C THR A 113 -6.91 17.87 2.41
N PRO A 114 -7.39 18.72 3.33
CA PRO A 114 -7.18 20.16 3.25
C PRO A 114 -5.68 20.50 3.22
N ASP A 115 -5.35 21.58 2.50
CA ASP A 115 -3.98 21.97 2.13
C ASP A 115 -2.97 21.99 3.30
N HIS A 116 -3.41 22.46 4.47
CA HIS A 116 -2.56 22.58 5.66
C HIS A 116 -2.15 21.22 6.28
N VAL A 117 -2.78 20.12 5.87
CA VAL A 117 -2.47 18.77 6.36
C VAL A 117 -1.52 18.01 5.41
N HIS A 118 -1.36 18.48 4.16
CA HIS A 118 -0.56 17.78 3.14
C HIS A 118 0.87 17.50 3.61
N GLY A 119 1.61 18.56 4.01
CA GLY A 119 3.01 18.44 4.46
C GLY A 119 3.17 17.52 5.67
N PRO A 120 2.46 17.75 6.78
CA PRO A 120 2.52 16.90 7.97
C PRO A 120 2.17 15.43 7.70
N ALA A 121 1.12 15.15 6.92
CA ALA A 121 0.71 13.79 6.60
C ALA A 121 1.74 13.09 5.70
N ALA A 122 2.31 13.81 4.72
CA ALA A 122 3.38 13.30 3.85
C ALA A 122 4.62 12.95 4.67
N ALA A 123 5.08 13.86 5.53
CA ALA A 123 6.23 13.63 6.41
C ALA A 123 6.02 12.39 7.28
N PHE A 124 4.84 12.25 7.89
CA PHE A 124 4.52 11.13 8.76
C PHE A 124 4.52 9.78 8.00
N ALA A 125 4.02 9.77 6.75
CA ALA A 125 4.04 8.58 5.91
C ALA A 125 5.46 8.23 5.47
N MET A 126 6.24 9.21 4.99
CA MET A 126 7.63 9.02 4.55
C MET A 126 8.54 8.51 5.68
N GLN A 127 8.39 9.01 6.92
CA GLN A 127 9.13 8.50 8.09
C GLN A 127 8.92 7.01 8.34
N ARG A 128 7.82 6.46 7.82
CA ARG A 128 7.48 5.03 7.89
C ARG A 128 7.82 4.26 6.61
N GLY A 129 8.63 4.89 5.74
CA GLY A 129 9.06 4.27 4.48
C GLY A 129 7.95 4.12 3.44
N LYS A 130 6.85 4.89 3.55
CA LYS A 130 5.75 4.81 2.59
C LYS A 130 5.96 5.77 1.43
N HIS A 131 5.71 5.30 0.20
CA HIS A 131 5.63 6.15 -0.98
C HIS A 131 4.43 7.08 -0.88
N VAL A 132 4.52 8.29 -1.42
CA VAL A 132 3.45 9.28 -1.27
C VAL A 132 3.09 9.97 -2.58
N TYR A 133 1.79 10.07 -2.83
CA TYR A 133 1.19 10.98 -3.78
C TYR A 133 0.44 12.05 -3.00
N VAL A 134 0.85 13.30 -3.12
CA VAL A 134 0.29 14.42 -2.35
C VAL A 134 -0.42 15.39 -3.29
N GLN A 135 -1.65 15.75 -2.99
CA GLN A 135 -2.36 16.77 -3.75
C GLN A 135 -1.67 18.14 -3.70
N LYS A 136 -1.97 18.96 -4.71
CA LYS A 136 -1.50 20.35 -4.76
C LYS A 136 -2.35 21.22 -3.79
N PRO A 137 -1.75 22.21 -3.12
CA PRO A 137 -0.32 22.45 -2.98
C PRO A 137 0.33 21.39 -2.07
N MET A 138 1.52 20.93 -2.42
CA MET A 138 2.21 19.86 -1.67
C MET A 138 2.49 20.26 -0.22
N THR A 139 2.82 21.52 0.01
CA THR A 139 3.19 22.06 1.31
C THR A 139 2.68 23.49 1.47
N HIS A 140 2.61 23.96 2.71
CA HIS A 140 2.20 25.32 3.03
C HIS A 140 3.35 26.33 2.86
N ASN A 141 4.60 25.90 3.02
CA ASN A 141 5.77 26.78 2.95
C ASN A 141 7.01 26.07 2.39
N ILE A 142 8.02 26.89 2.04
CA ILE A 142 9.29 26.41 1.42
C ILE A 142 10.06 25.48 2.37
N ARG A 143 10.03 25.73 3.68
CA ARG A 143 10.72 24.89 4.67
C ARG A 143 10.18 23.46 4.68
N GLU A 144 8.86 23.32 4.65
CA GLU A 144 8.22 22.01 4.54
C GLU A 144 8.59 21.28 3.24
N ALA A 145 8.60 22.00 2.10
CA ALA A 145 9.00 21.43 0.82
C ALA A 145 10.43 20.89 0.84
N ARG A 146 11.37 21.63 1.42
CA ARG A 146 12.76 21.19 1.60
C ARG A 146 12.86 19.99 2.50
N LEU A 147 12.16 20.00 3.65
CA LEU A 147 12.11 18.89 4.58
C LEU A 147 11.62 17.60 3.91
N LEU A 148 10.52 17.67 3.14
CA LEU A 148 10.00 16.51 2.42
C LEU A 148 10.99 16.02 1.35
N THR A 149 11.71 16.93 0.68
CA THR A 149 12.74 16.57 -0.32
C THR A 149 13.90 15.80 0.32
N GLU A 150 14.39 16.27 1.47
CA GLU A 150 15.46 15.61 2.23
C GLU A 150 15.00 14.25 2.73
N MET A 151 13.81 14.21 3.35
CA MET A 151 13.22 12.97 3.88
C MET A 151 12.99 11.93 2.77
N ALA A 152 12.54 12.33 1.58
CA ALA A 152 12.36 11.40 0.46
C ALA A 152 13.68 10.72 0.05
N ARG A 153 14.80 11.46 0.09
CA ARG A 153 16.13 10.92 -0.19
C ARG A 153 16.62 9.98 0.91
N GLU A 154 16.47 10.40 2.16
CA GLU A 154 16.90 9.60 3.33
C GLU A 154 16.13 8.29 3.44
N GLN A 155 14.81 8.35 3.31
CA GLN A 155 13.92 7.19 3.39
C GLN A 155 13.85 6.38 2.09
N LYS A 156 14.46 6.87 1.00
CA LYS A 156 14.45 6.25 -0.34
C LYS A 156 13.03 5.97 -0.85
N VAL A 157 12.10 6.88 -0.58
CA VAL A 157 10.71 6.77 -1.01
C VAL A 157 10.46 7.58 -2.27
N VAL A 158 9.53 7.11 -3.10
CA VAL A 158 9.05 7.82 -4.28
C VAL A 158 7.97 8.81 -3.87
N THR A 159 8.04 10.02 -4.42
CA THR A 159 7.09 11.09 -4.14
C THR A 159 6.57 11.70 -5.43
N GLN A 160 5.29 12.04 -5.45
CA GLN A 160 4.64 12.72 -6.58
C GLN A 160 3.67 13.77 -6.07
N MET A 161 3.72 14.97 -6.64
CA MET A 161 2.70 16.00 -6.41
C MET A 161 1.56 15.86 -7.42
N GLY A 162 0.32 16.00 -6.98
CA GLY A 162 -0.89 15.92 -7.79
C GLY A 162 -1.14 17.19 -8.61
N ASN A 163 -0.28 17.47 -9.57
CA ASN A 163 -0.42 18.62 -10.49
C ASN A 163 -1.09 18.21 -11.80
N GLN A 164 -2.40 17.87 -11.73
CA GLN A 164 -3.16 17.33 -12.86
C GLN A 164 -3.26 18.32 -14.05
N GLY A 165 -3.28 19.63 -13.77
CA GLY A 165 -3.29 20.64 -14.83
C GLY A 165 -2.06 20.55 -15.75
N GLY A 166 -0.87 20.28 -15.17
CA GLY A 166 0.37 20.12 -15.95
C GLY A 166 0.47 18.81 -16.75
N SER A 167 -0.45 17.86 -16.48
CA SER A 167 -0.50 16.56 -17.19
C SER A 167 -1.62 16.50 -18.22
N ASN A 168 -2.35 17.59 -18.43
CA ASN A 168 -3.44 17.63 -19.40
C ASN A 168 -2.86 17.81 -20.82
N PRO A 169 -3.07 16.84 -21.75
CA PRO A 169 -2.55 16.94 -23.10
C PRO A 169 -3.18 18.06 -23.94
N LEU A 170 -4.22 18.74 -23.42
CA LEU A 170 -4.89 19.87 -24.07
C LEU A 170 -4.40 21.25 -23.59
N LEU A 171 -3.38 21.28 -22.74
CA LEU A 171 -2.64 22.48 -22.31
C LEU A 171 -1.22 22.44 -22.82
#